data_818efe00c94ec5c1863fff8b12f45789
#
_entry.id   818efe00c94ec5c1863fff8b12f45789
#
_cell.length_a   1.000
_cell.length_b   1.000
_cell.length_c   1.000
_cell.angle_alpha   90.00
_cell.angle_beta   90.00
_cell.angle_gamma   90.00
#
_symmetry.space_group_name_H-M   'P 1'
#
loop_
_entity.id
_entity.type
_entity.pdbx_description
1 polymer ?
#
loop_
_entity_poly.entity_id
_entity_poly.type
_entity_poly.pdbx_seq_one_letter_code
_entity_poly.pdbx_strand_id
1 'polypeptide(L)'
;MSHTPTIAVVNQKGGVGKSFIADEIAFHCEREGIVYGFFDLDDQGGTYHTSAGASEDEAEVRIVDTPGALKANLRFVLEESDVVVVPVRPSERGVPASEHMLELVERVAKDAVHIVVVNCWNRFVSASQFAAHEREWAGRGWRVFHIPQAELVSRAEAVRRSVVELDRRARVSKAVGELCAAVVEEVI
;
A
#
# COMPACT_ATOMS: atom_id res chain seq x y z
N MET A 1 23.34 -7.40 12.95
CA MET A 1 22.09 -6.64 13.16
C MET A 1 20.99 -7.47 12.54
N SER A 2 19.92 -7.79 13.24
CA SER A 2 18.77 -8.48 12.64
C SER A 2 18.14 -7.55 11.61
N HIS A 3 17.83 -8.06 10.43
CA HIS A 3 17.09 -7.33 9.41
C HIS A 3 15.67 -7.04 9.95
N THR A 4 15.26 -5.79 9.98
CA THR A 4 13.86 -5.42 10.28
C THR A 4 13.10 -5.37 8.97
N PRO A 5 12.08 -6.24 8.79
CA PRO A 5 11.33 -6.31 7.54
C PRO A 5 10.69 -4.97 7.16
N THR A 6 10.66 -4.68 5.86
CA THR A 6 10.20 -3.40 5.34
C THR A 6 9.05 -3.58 4.35
N ILE A 7 7.94 -2.90 4.60
CA ILE A 7 6.78 -2.77 3.71
C ILE A 7 6.86 -1.41 3.04
N ALA A 8 6.99 -1.35 1.72
CA ALA A 8 6.98 -0.09 0.97
C ALA A 8 5.68 0.08 0.18
N VAL A 9 5.03 1.23 0.33
CA VAL A 9 3.87 1.62 -0.49
C VAL A 9 4.32 2.61 -1.55
N VAL A 10 4.32 2.17 -2.81
CA VAL A 10 4.98 2.89 -3.90
C VAL A 10 4.05 3.09 -5.11
N ASN A 11 4.06 4.27 -5.70
CA ASN A 11 3.62 4.56 -7.07
C ASN A 11 4.04 5.98 -7.43
N GLN A 12 4.46 6.20 -8.68
CA GLN A 12 4.83 7.53 -9.18
C GLN A 12 3.61 8.42 -9.39
N LYS A 13 2.43 7.85 -9.54
CA LYS A 13 1.20 8.60 -9.76
C LYS A 13 0.65 9.16 -8.45
N GLY A 14 0.39 10.47 -8.44
CA GLY A 14 -0.31 11.14 -7.34
C GLY A 14 -1.77 10.70 -7.24
N GLY A 15 -2.32 10.70 -6.03
CA GLY A 15 -3.75 10.45 -5.77
C GLY A 15 -4.22 9.01 -5.99
N VAL A 16 -3.32 8.03 -6.02
CA VAL A 16 -3.68 6.60 -6.13
C VAL A 16 -4.02 5.96 -4.78
N GLY A 17 -3.72 6.64 -3.66
CA GLY A 17 -4.03 6.20 -2.30
C GLY A 17 -2.87 5.56 -1.55
N LYS A 18 -1.61 5.93 -1.86
CA LYS A 18 -0.44 5.43 -1.13
C LYS A 18 -0.53 5.69 0.35
N SER A 19 -0.63 6.95 0.74
CA SER A 19 -0.68 7.38 2.15
C SER A 19 -1.85 6.76 2.90
N PHE A 20 -3.04 6.66 2.28
CA PHE A 20 -4.18 5.96 2.86
C PHE A 20 -3.85 4.49 3.18
N ILE A 21 -3.22 3.77 2.24
CA ILE A 21 -2.87 2.35 2.43
C ILE A 21 -1.78 2.21 3.48
N ALA A 22 -0.75 3.07 3.47
CA ALA A 22 0.31 3.07 4.47
C ALA A 22 -0.25 3.30 5.89
N ASP A 23 -1.14 4.29 6.07
CA ASP A 23 -1.83 4.55 7.34
C ASP A 23 -2.69 3.37 7.79
N GLU A 24 -3.43 2.72 6.89
CA GLU A 24 -4.26 1.57 7.25
C GLU A 24 -3.43 0.34 7.66
N ILE A 25 -2.23 0.15 7.08
CA ILE A 25 -1.27 -0.87 7.53
C ILE A 25 -0.77 -0.53 8.93
N ALA A 26 -0.43 0.73 9.22
CA ALA A 26 0.00 1.17 10.54
C ALA A 26 -1.11 1.00 11.59
N PHE A 27 -2.35 1.42 11.30
CA PHE A 27 -3.51 1.15 12.15
C PHE A 27 -3.76 -0.35 12.37
N HIS A 28 -3.47 -1.19 11.38
CA HIS A 28 -3.55 -2.64 11.56
C HIS A 28 -2.50 -3.13 12.57
N CYS A 29 -1.24 -2.70 12.44
CA CYS A 29 -0.19 -3.02 13.39
C CYS A 29 -0.57 -2.58 14.82
N GLU A 30 -1.14 -1.38 14.99
CA GLU A 30 -1.62 -0.91 16.30
C GLU A 30 -2.70 -1.82 16.89
N ARG A 31 -3.66 -2.26 16.09
CA ARG A 31 -4.73 -3.17 16.54
C ARG A 31 -4.23 -4.54 16.93
N GLU A 32 -3.20 -5.04 16.26
CA GLU A 32 -2.61 -6.36 16.53
C GLU A 32 -1.48 -6.29 17.58
N GLY A 33 -1.11 -5.09 18.06
CA GLY A 33 -0.06 -4.90 19.05
C GLY A 33 1.35 -5.10 18.49
N ILE A 34 1.53 -4.94 17.19
CA ILE A 34 2.82 -5.06 16.49
C ILE A 34 3.57 -3.74 16.60
N VAL A 35 4.81 -3.78 17.01
CA VAL A 35 5.67 -2.60 17.11
C VAL A 35 6.22 -2.23 15.72
N TYR A 36 5.87 -1.05 15.21
CA TYR A 36 6.28 -0.62 13.88
C TYR A 36 7.02 0.71 13.88
N GLY A 37 7.91 0.90 12.89
CA GLY A 37 8.46 2.19 12.51
C GLY A 37 7.74 2.71 11.27
N PHE A 38 7.34 3.99 11.26
CA PHE A 38 6.67 4.62 10.12
C PHE A 38 7.53 5.72 9.51
N PHE A 39 7.77 5.64 8.20
CA PHE A 39 8.60 6.57 7.45
C PHE A 39 7.79 7.20 6.32
N ASP A 40 7.37 8.43 6.52
CA ASP A 40 6.78 9.26 5.46
C ASP A 40 7.89 9.98 4.70
N LEU A 41 8.15 9.54 3.47
CA LEU A 41 9.14 10.14 2.58
C LEU A 41 8.55 11.18 1.63
N ASP A 42 7.23 11.44 1.71
CA ASP A 42 6.56 12.47 0.92
C ASP A 42 6.61 13.83 1.64
N ASP A 43 7.45 14.75 1.13
CA ASP A 43 7.61 16.11 1.69
C ASP A 43 6.28 16.92 1.68
N GLN A 44 5.26 16.46 0.94
CA GLN A 44 3.97 17.13 0.93
C GLN A 44 3.11 16.77 2.15
N GLY A 45 3.52 15.75 2.89
CA GLY A 45 2.73 15.15 3.96
C GLY A 45 1.42 14.56 3.42
N GLY A 46 0.93 13.55 4.01
CA GLY A 46 -0.31 12.91 3.55
C GLY A 46 -0.76 11.81 4.49
N THR A 47 0.14 11.39 5.36
CA THR A 47 -0.09 10.35 6.35
C THR A 47 -0.47 10.94 7.71
N TYR A 48 -1.21 10.16 8.49
CA TYR A 48 -1.53 10.49 9.89
C TYR A 48 -0.42 10.01 10.83
N HIS A 49 0.25 8.92 10.44
CA HIS A 49 1.41 8.39 11.10
C HIS A 49 2.63 9.16 10.59
N THR A 50 3.04 10.17 11.33
CA THR A 50 4.29 10.88 11.05
C THR A 50 5.46 10.00 11.50
N SER A 51 6.66 10.26 10.95
CA SER A 51 7.91 9.55 11.27
C SER A 51 8.24 9.59 12.77
N ALA A 52 7.44 8.93 13.58
CA ALA A 52 7.49 8.86 15.03
C ALA A 52 6.94 7.51 15.48
N GLY A 53 7.57 6.46 15.06
CA GLY A 53 7.34 5.13 15.61
C GLY A 53 8.40 4.77 16.63
N ALA A 54 8.47 3.50 16.98
CA ALA A 54 9.56 2.92 17.73
C ALA A 54 10.92 3.27 17.06
N SER A 55 11.98 3.31 17.84
CA SER A 55 13.33 3.43 17.29
C SER A 55 13.58 2.29 16.30
N GLU A 56 14.48 2.49 15.32
CA GLU A 56 14.80 1.45 14.34
C GLU A 56 15.17 0.10 14.97
N ASP A 57 15.74 0.15 16.19
CA ASP A 57 16.18 -1.04 16.94
C ASP A 57 15.01 -1.77 17.64
N GLU A 58 13.86 -1.13 17.82
CA GLU A 58 12.70 -1.67 18.54
C GLU A 58 11.56 -2.11 17.59
N ALA A 59 11.57 -1.64 16.35
CA ALA A 59 10.51 -1.95 15.40
C ALA A 59 10.60 -3.40 14.89
N GLU A 60 9.47 -4.10 14.93
CA GLU A 60 9.30 -5.43 14.35
C GLU A 60 9.07 -5.36 12.83
N VAL A 61 8.54 -4.24 12.35
CA VAL A 61 8.32 -3.95 10.92
C VAL A 61 8.47 -2.47 10.62
N ARG A 62 8.96 -2.15 9.43
CA ARG A 62 9.01 -0.79 8.90
C ARG A 62 7.95 -0.58 7.83
N ILE A 63 7.24 0.53 7.90
CA ILE A 63 6.25 0.96 6.90
C ILE A 63 6.77 2.23 6.25
N VAL A 64 6.92 2.22 4.92
CA VAL A 64 7.46 3.35 4.15
C VAL A 64 6.41 3.85 3.17
N ASP A 65 5.90 5.08 3.37
CA ASP A 65 5.12 5.81 2.37
C ASP A 65 6.06 6.60 1.47
N THR A 66 5.93 6.43 0.16
CA THR A 66 6.85 7.05 -0.80
C THR A 66 6.20 8.21 -1.55
N PRO A 67 6.98 9.26 -1.91
CA PRO A 67 6.47 10.36 -2.72
C PRO A 67 6.05 9.90 -4.12
N GLY A 68 5.11 10.65 -4.73
CA GLY A 68 4.66 10.40 -6.10
C GLY A 68 5.70 10.69 -7.17
N ALA A 69 6.76 11.46 -6.88
CA ALA A 69 7.83 11.75 -7.83
C ALA A 69 9.00 10.77 -7.66
N LEU A 70 9.61 10.35 -8.77
CA LEU A 70 10.86 9.57 -8.76
C LEU A 70 11.96 10.39 -8.06
N LYS A 71 12.24 10.05 -6.81
CA LYS A 71 13.41 10.57 -6.09
C LYS A 71 14.53 9.53 -6.13
N ALA A 72 15.76 9.96 -6.02
CA ALA A 72 16.95 9.09 -6.03
C ALA A 72 16.86 7.94 -5.00
N ASN A 73 16.12 8.16 -3.92
CA ASN A 73 15.98 7.19 -2.83
C ASN A 73 14.98 6.05 -3.10
N LEU A 74 14.10 6.17 -4.13
CA LEU A 74 13.10 5.13 -4.40
C LEU A 74 13.74 3.76 -4.68
N ARG A 75 14.84 3.77 -5.43
CA ARG A 75 15.56 2.54 -5.74
C ARG A 75 16.10 1.86 -4.47
N PHE A 76 16.67 2.63 -3.56
CA PHE A 76 17.14 2.12 -2.27
C PHE A 76 16.01 1.55 -1.44
N VAL A 77 14.87 2.25 -1.37
CA VAL A 77 13.67 1.75 -0.66
C VAL A 77 13.22 0.41 -1.25
N LEU A 78 13.18 0.29 -2.58
CA LEU A 78 12.78 -0.96 -3.24
C LEU A 78 13.77 -2.11 -3.00
N GLU A 79 15.08 -1.82 -3.00
CA GLU A 79 16.15 -2.81 -2.74
C GLU A 79 16.08 -3.36 -1.30
N GLU A 80 15.62 -2.56 -0.35
CA GLU A 80 15.51 -2.92 1.09
C GLU A 80 14.11 -3.42 1.48
N SER A 81 13.17 -3.52 0.53
CA SER A 81 11.79 -3.92 0.83
C SER A 81 11.59 -5.44 0.76
N ASP A 82 10.90 -5.99 1.76
CA ASP A 82 10.46 -7.38 1.78
C ASP A 82 9.05 -7.53 1.17
N VAL A 83 8.22 -6.48 1.30
CA VAL A 83 6.91 -6.39 0.66
C VAL A 83 6.77 -5.05 -0.05
N VAL A 84 6.35 -5.07 -1.30
CA VAL A 84 6.07 -3.87 -2.09
C VAL A 84 4.61 -3.82 -2.48
N VAL A 85 3.90 -2.79 -2.01
CA VAL A 85 2.50 -2.54 -2.29
C VAL A 85 2.36 -1.42 -3.31
N VAL A 86 1.74 -1.70 -4.45
CA VAL A 86 1.53 -0.73 -5.53
C VAL A 86 0.04 -0.45 -5.71
N PRO A 87 -0.48 0.68 -5.18
CA PRO A 87 -1.86 1.09 -5.43
C PRO A 87 -2.03 1.57 -6.87
N VAL A 88 -3.07 1.07 -7.54
CA VAL A 88 -3.44 1.42 -8.91
C VAL A 88 -4.89 1.89 -8.95
N ARG A 89 -5.20 2.97 -9.66
CA ARG A 89 -6.58 3.35 -9.94
C ARG A 89 -7.09 2.67 -11.21
N PRO A 90 -8.28 2.04 -11.18
CA PRO A 90 -8.87 1.39 -12.34
C PRO A 90 -9.41 2.44 -13.32
N SER A 91 -8.56 2.99 -14.16
CA SER A 91 -8.92 3.94 -15.21
C SER A 91 -8.04 3.73 -16.45
N GLU A 92 -8.54 4.08 -17.63
CA GLU A 92 -7.79 3.97 -18.89
C GLU A 92 -6.41 4.64 -18.86
N ARG A 93 -6.25 5.71 -18.07
CA ARG A 93 -4.96 6.39 -17.86
C ARG A 93 -4.20 5.92 -16.61
N GLY A 94 -4.88 5.20 -15.73
CA GLY A 94 -4.32 4.76 -14.44
C GLY A 94 -3.39 3.57 -14.59
N VAL A 95 -3.83 2.58 -15.35
CA VAL A 95 -3.09 1.33 -15.54
C VAL A 95 -1.78 1.56 -16.29
N PRO A 96 -1.75 2.19 -17.50
CA PRO A 96 -0.49 2.42 -18.21
C PRO A 96 0.53 3.24 -17.41
N ALA A 97 0.05 4.22 -16.64
CA ALA A 97 0.95 5.02 -15.79
C ALA A 97 1.55 4.20 -14.62
N SER A 98 0.88 3.13 -14.20
CA SER A 98 1.35 2.27 -13.11
C SER A 98 2.21 1.11 -13.61
N GLU A 99 2.05 0.66 -14.88
CA GLU A 99 2.86 -0.43 -15.44
C GLU A 99 4.35 -0.17 -15.32
N HIS A 100 4.80 1.05 -15.62
CA HIS A 100 6.20 1.41 -15.47
C HIS A 100 6.72 1.24 -14.02
N MET A 101 5.85 1.49 -13.02
CA MET A 101 6.19 1.22 -11.63
C MET A 101 6.27 -0.28 -11.35
N LEU A 102 5.33 -1.08 -11.86
CA LEU A 102 5.34 -2.53 -11.68
C LEU A 102 6.61 -3.14 -12.26
N GLU A 103 6.99 -2.76 -13.49
CA GLU A 103 8.23 -3.18 -14.13
C GLU A 103 9.48 -2.77 -13.33
N LEU A 104 9.47 -1.57 -12.73
CA LEU A 104 10.57 -1.10 -11.89
C LEU A 104 10.70 -1.96 -10.64
N VAL A 105 9.59 -2.25 -9.97
CA VAL A 105 9.54 -3.10 -8.77
C VAL A 105 10.07 -4.49 -9.08
N GLU A 106 9.60 -5.14 -10.14
CA GLU A 106 10.06 -6.47 -10.56
C GLU A 106 11.55 -6.53 -10.85
N ARG A 107 12.09 -5.44 -11.37
CA ARG A 107 13.51 -5.37 -11.72
C ARG A 107 14.39 -5.12 -10.50
N VAL A 108 13.91 -4.37 -9.51
CA VAL A 108 14.72 -3.87 -8.38
C VAL A 108 14.45 -4.70 -7.12
N ALA A 109 13.20 -4.90 -6.75
CA ALA A 109 12.77 -5.63 -5.53
C ALA A 109 12.45 -7.10 -5.85
N LYS A 110 13.40 -7.84 -6.43
CA LYS A 110 13.18 -9.18 -7.01
C LYS A 110 12.76 -10.23 -6.00
N ASP A 111 13.26 -10.10 -4.78
CA ASP A 111 13.04 -11.06 -3.70
C ASP A 111 11.86 -10.67 -2.80
N ALA A 112 11.29 -9.48 -3.02
CA ALA A 112 10.15 -8.99 -2.27
C ALA A 112 8.84 -9.64 -2.72
N VAL A 113 7.85 -9.68 -1.82
CA VAL A 113 6.47 -10.02 -2.18
C VAL A 113 5.83 -8.81 -2.88
N HIS A 114 5.27 -9.02 -4.06
CA HIS A 114 4.67 -7.97 -4.87
C HIS A 114 3.14 -7.97 -4.74
N ILE A 115 2.56 -6.84 -4.36
CA ILE A 115 1.12 -6.67 -4.15
C ILE A 115 0.61 -5.48 -4.97
N VAL A 116 -0.36 -5.71 -5.86
CA VAL A 116 -1.13 -4.66 -6.53
C VAL A 116 -2.43 -4.44 -5.79
N VAL A 117 -2.73 -3.19 -5.46
CA VAL A 117 -4.00 -2.79 -4.86
C VAL A 117 -4.81 -1.96 -5.83
N VAL A 118 -5.87 -2.55 -6.37
CA VAL A 118 -6.85 -1.82 -7.19
C VAL A 118 -7.70 -0.96 -6.28
N ASN A 119 -7.28 0.29 -6.11
CA ASN A 119 -7.93 1.23 -5.20
C ASN A 119 -9.05 2.02 -5.90
N CYS A 120 -10.07 2.40 -5.15
CA CYS A 120 -11.29 3.04 -5.65
C CYS A 120 -12.04 2.16 -6.68
N TRP A 121 -12.01 0.85 -6.48
CA TRP A 121 -12.75 -0.09 -7.31
C TRP A 121 -14.26 0.19 -7.25
N ASN A 122 -14.90 0.21 -8.40
CA ASN A 122 -16.36 0.25 -8.48
C ASN A 122 -16.86 -0.65 -9.63
N ARG A 123 -18.12 -1.09 -9.54
CA ARG A 123 -18.74 -2.01 -10.50
C ARG A 123 -18.93 -1.45 -11.92
N PHE A 124 -18.76 -0.15 -12.10
CA PHE A 124 -18.92 0.54 -13.38
C PHE A 124 -17.59 0.60 -14.15
N VAL A 125 -16.49 0.27 -13.53
CA VAL A 125 -15.23 0.04 -14.24
C VAL A 125 -15.45 -1.15 -15.16
N SER A 126 -15.10 -1.00 -16.42
CA SER A 126 -15.22 -2.06 -17.43
C SER A 126 -14.46 -3.31 -16.93
N ALA A 127 -15.17 -4.20 -16.26
CA ALA A 127 -14.61 -5.38 -15.61
C ALA A 127 -13.84 -6.26 -16.61
N SER A 128 -14.26 -6.30 -17.88
CA SER A 128 -13.61 -7.11 -18.90
C SER A 128 -12.23 -6.60 -19.29
N GLN A 129 -12.05 -5.28 -19.45
CA GLN A 129 -10.75 -4.69 -19.79
C GLN A 129 -9.78 -4.78 -18.61
N PHE A 130 -10.27 -4.50 -17.40
CA PHE A 130 -9.44 -4.53 -16.21
C PHE A 130 -9.03 -5.95 -15.80
N ALA A 131 -9.93 -6.94 -15.95
CA ALA A 131 -9.63 -8.34 -15.69
C ALA A 131 -8.50 -8.92 -16.56
N ALA A 132 -8.20 -8.33 -17.73
CA ALA A 132 -7.04 -8.71 -18.52
C ALA A 132 -5.73 -8.31 -17.82
N HIS A 133 -5.65 -7.09 -17.30
CA HIS A 133 -4.49 -6.62 -16.53
C HIS A 133 -4.31 -7.42 -15.23
N GLU A 134 -5.39 -7.71 -14.51
CA GLU A 134 -5.32 -8.52 -13.28
C GLU A 134 -4.75 -9.92 -13.55
N ARG A 135 -5.18 -10.58 -14.64
CA ARG A 135 -4.63 -11.87 -15.04
C ARG A 135 -3.16 -11.79 -15.44
N GLU A 136 -2.76 -10.71 -16.11
CA GLU A 136 -1.38 -10.45 -16.48
C GLU A 136 -0.51 -10.28 -15.22
N TRP A 137 -0.93 -9.43 -14.29
CA TRP A 137 -0.21 -9.23 -13.02
C TRP A 137 -0.10 -10.52 -12.21
N ALA A 138 -1.20 -11.24 -12.07
CA ALA A 138 -1.20 -12.54 -11.40
C ALA A 138 -0.25 -13.55 -12.10
N GLY A 139 -0.22 -13.57 -13.43
CA GLY A 139 0.70 -14.38 -14.22
C GLY A 139 2.18 -14.00 -14.03
N ARG A 140 2.47 -12.77 -13.65
CA ARG A 140 3.80 -12.26 -13.28
C ARG A 140 4.15 -12.47 -11.80
N GLY A 141 3.24 -13.10 -11.01
CA GLY A 141 3.45 -13.41 -9.61
C GLY A 141 2.94 -12.35 -8.62
N TRP A 142 2.24 -11.31 -9.10
CA TRP A 142 1.65 -10.31 -8.23
C TRP A 142 0.39 -10.83 -7.52
N ARG A 143 0.25 -10.51 -6.24
CA ARG A 143 -1.02 -10.66 -5.52
C ARG A 143 -1.89 -9.44 -5.78
N VAL A 144 -3.16 -9.64 -6.11
CA VAL A 144 -4.07 -8.54 -6.48
C VAL A 144 -5.19 -8.43 -5.45
N PHE A 145 -5.33 -7.23 -4.86
CA PHE A 145 -6.39 -6.88 -3.92
C PHE A 145 -7.24 -5.73 -4.47
N HIS A 146 -8.49 -5.65 -4.01
CA HIS A 146 -9.44 -4.62 -4.42
C HIS A 146 -9.95 -3.84 -3.21
N ILE A 147 -9.76 -2.54 -3.21
CA ILE A 147 -10.40 -1.64 -2.24
C ILE A 147 -11.55 -0.91 -2.94
N PRO A 148 -12.81 -1.17 -2.55
CA PRO A 148 -13.95 -0.51 -3.17
C PRO A 148 -13.98 0.98 -2.85
N GLN A 149 -14.45 1.78 -3.81
CA GLN A 149 -14.73 3.19 -3.56
C GLN A 149 -15.86 3.31 -2.52
N ALA A 150 -15.64 4.09 -1.47
CA ALA A 150 -16.60 4.28 -0.39
C ALA A 150 -16.44 5.65 0.27
N GLU A 151 -17.57 6.27 0.61
CA GLU A 151 -17.59 7.53 1.38
C GLU A 151 -16.96 7.37 2.77
N LEU A 152 -16.99 6.16 3.33
CA LEU A 152 -16.37 5.87 4.63
C LEU A 152 -14.89 6.22 4.66
N VAL A 153 -14.17 6.12 3.54
CA VAL A 153 -12.76 6.53 3.44
C VAL A 153 -12.60 8.02 3.76
N SER A 154 -13.35 8.89 3.08
CA SER A 154 -13.28 10.34 3.34
C SER A 154 -13.73 10.70 4.76
N ARG A 155 -14.67 9.95 5.34
CA ARG A 155 -15.06 10.14 6.75
C ARG A 155 -13.96 9.72 7.71
N ALA A 156 -13.28 8.62 7.43
CA ALA A 156 -12.14 8.13 8.20
C ALA A 156 -10.99 9.14 8.16
N GLU A 157 -10.66 9.63 6.97
CA GLU A 157 -9.68 10.69 6.76
C GLU A 157 -9.99 11.95 7.58
N ALA A 158 -11.23 12.41 7.58
CA ALA A 158 -11.66 13.62 8.31
C ALA A 158 -11.45 13.52 9.83
N VAL A 159 -11.52 12.31 10.39
CA VAL A 159 -11.35 12.06 11.83
C VAL A 159 -10.03 11.36 12.18
N ARG A 160 -9.17 11.15 11.21
CA ARG A 160 -7.85 10.50 11.36
C ARG A 160 -7.93 9.15 12.08
N ARG A 161 -8.79 8.28 11.55
CA ARG A 161 -9.01 6.93 12.07
C ARG A 161 -9.09 5.91 10.94
N SER A 162 -8.78 4.66 11.23
CA SER A 162 -8.96 3.56 10.29
C SER A 162 -10.42 3.39 9.88
N VAL A 163 -10.66 3.04 8.62
CA VAL A 163 -12.00 2.64 8.15
C VAL A 163 -12.52 1.41 8.91
N VAL A 164 -11.61 0.52 9.33
CA VAL A 164 -11.93 -0.69 10.09
C VAL A 164 -12.46 -0.33 11.49
N GLU A 165 -11.93 0.71 12.10
CA GLU A 165 -12.39 1.18 13.40
C GLU A 165 -13.74 1.88 13.34
N LEU A 166 -14.00 2.62 12.25
CA LEU A 166 -15.27 3.34 12.09
C LEU A 166 -16.45 2.42 11.81
N ASP A 167 -16.26 1.42 10.97
CA ASP A 167 -17.30 0.44 10.67
C ASP A 167 -16.70 -0.88 10.15
N ARG A 168 -16.48 -1.83 11.04
CA ARG A 168 -15.94 -3.17 10.71
C ARG A 168 -16.79 -3.97 9.73
N ARG A 169 -18.09 -3.65 9.58
CA ARG A 169 -19.00 -4.40 8.72
C ARG A 169 -19.02 -3.87 7.31
N ALA A 170 -18.56 -2.64 7.09
CA ALA A 170 -18.49 -2.02 5.77
C ALA A 170 -17.65 -2.86 4.80
N ARG A 171 -18.08 -2.93 3.55
CA ARG A 171 -17.35 -3.68 2.50
C ARG A 171 -15.91 -3.19 2.32
N VAL A 172 -15.70 -1.88 2.38
CA VAL A 172 -14.35 -1.29 2.28
C VAL A 172 -13.48 -1.69 3.47
N SER A 173 -14.04 -1.70 4.69
CA SER A 173 -13.29 -2.07 5.89
C SER A 173 -12.85 -3.54 5.88
N LYS A 174 -13.69 -4.43 5.36
CA LYS A 174 -13.33 -5.84 5.17
C LYS A 174 -12.18 -5.98 4.16
N ALA A 175 -12.30 -5.30 3.02
CA ALA A 175 -11.27 -5.35 1.98
C ALA A 175 -9.93 -4.77 2.47
N VAL A 176 -9.96 -3.66 3.21
CA VAL A 176 -8.77 -3.06 3.82
C VAL A 176 -8.18 -3.99 4.88
N GLY A 177 -9.02 -4.57 5.75
CA GLY A 177 -8.56 -5.53 6.77
C GLY A 177 -7.89 -6.76 6.17
N GLU A 178 -8.47 -7.34 5.10
CA GLU A 178 -7.89 -8.46 4.36
C GLU A 178 -6.54 -8.09 3.71
N LEU A 179 -6.44 -6.92 3.10
CA LEU A 179 -5.19 -6.42 2.53
C LEU A 179 -4.11 -6.26 3.62
N CYS A 180 -4.43 -5.54 4.70
CA CYS A 180 -3.45 -5.24 5.76
C CYS A 180 -2.97 -6.52 6.44
N ALA A 181 -3.88 -7.46 6.75
CA ALA A 181 -3.50 -8.75 7.30
C ALA A 181 -2.55 -9.51 6.35
N ALA A 182 -2.90 -9.59 5.06
CA ALA A 182 -2.08 -10.28 4.07
C ALA A 182 -0.70 -9.64 3.84
N VAL A 183 -0.59 -8.31 3.98
CA VAL A 183 0.69 -7.58 3.87
C VAL A 183 1.57 -7.85 5.07
N VAL A 184 0.99 -7.80 6.28
CA VAL A 184 1.73 -7.95 7.53
C VAL A 184 2.15 -9.40 7.78
N GLU A 185 1.32 -10.38 7.41
CA GLU A 185 1.64 -11.81 7.48
C GLU A 185 2.89 -12.22 6.67
N GLU A 186 3.28 -11.44 5.66
CA GLU A 186 4.49 -11.72 4.86
C GLU A 186 5.79 -11.31 5.57
N VAL A 187 5.70 -10.55 6.65
CA VAL A 187 6.88 -9.96 7.33
C VAL A 187 6.98 -10.33 8.81
N ILE A 188 5.96 -10.98 9.36
CA ILE A 188 5.91 -11.46 10.75
C ILE A 188 5.65 -12.95 10.78
#